data_220d622276e8e1d37df651a6ac400c85
#
_entry.id   220d622276e8e1d37df651a6ac400c85
#
_cell.length_a   1.000
_cell.length_b   1.000
_cell.length_c   1.000
_cell.angle_alpha   90.00
_cell.angle_beta   90.00
_cell.angle_gamma   90.00
#
_symmetry.space_group_name_H-M   'P 1'
#
loop_
_entity.id
_entity.type
_entity.pdbx_description
1 polymer ?
#
loop_
_entity_poly.entity_id
_entity_poly.type
_entity_poly.pdbx_seq_one_letter_code
_entity_poly.pdbx_strand_id
1 'polypeptide(L)'
;MLPICNKPIIQYQIESIISLNIKEIFIVCGHLKNEIQKYFGDGLKLGVSIRYIEQEKPLGIAHALAKVEPYVKTPFLLFLGDIFFITKGLQKMLDLFEDRRAGGILAVKREPIAEYIKRNFAVLLHESGMVNRVVEKPRYISNDLKGCGVYFFDLPIFDAVRRTPRTAMRDEYEITSSVQILIDDGYPVYPAETIEWDANITVMDDLIWANLKMLNFLNQDQVIGKGVRFHHGAKVIHSVIGDKVVITHPITIRDSVIMPDTKIASRKDISKTLVMKNFSYTLSE
;
A
#
# COMPACT_ATOMS: atom_id res chain seq x y z
N MET A 1 -6.47 -3.04 -9.49
CA MET A 1 -5.51 -2.09 -10.11
C MET A 1 -5.99 -0.65 -9.85
N LEU A 2 -6.06 -0.26 -8.56
CA LEU A 2 -6.48 1.11 -8.19
C LEU A 2 -5.38 2.12 -8.56
N PRO A 3 -5.69 3.19 -9.31
CA PRO A 3 -4.70 4.17 -9.71
C PRO A 3 -4.60 5.31 -8.67
N ILE A 4 -3.37 5.70 -8.39
CA ILE A 4 -3.03 6.96 -7.73
C ILE A 4 -2.29 7.83 -8.75
N CYS A 5 -2.79 9.02 -9.05
CA CYS A 5 -2.26 9.87 -10.13
C CYS A 5 -2.00 9.10 -11.43
N ASN A 6 -3.00 8.32 -11.87
CA ASN A 6 -2.99 7.49 -13.08
C ASN A 6 -1.97 6.34 -13.11
N LYS A 7 -1.35 6.00 -11.98
CA LYS A 7 -0.40 4.90 -11.85
C LYS A 7 -0.88 3.91 -10.79
N PRO A 8 -0.92 2.58 -11.04
CA PRO A 8 -1.35 1.57 -10.07
C PRO A 8 -0.52 1.61 -8.78
N ILE A 9 -1.16 1.36 -7.62
CA ILE A 9 -0.48 1.30 -6.31
C ILE A 9 0.72 0.35 -6.35
N ILE A 10 0.54 -0.85 -6.89
CA ILE A 10 1.60 -1.86 -6.99
C ILE A 10 2.82 -1.34 -7.77
N GLN A 11 2.62 -0.46 -8.76
CA GLN A 11 3.74 0.11 -9.51
C GLN A 11 4.61 1.02 -8.64
N TYR A 12 4.03 1.81 -7.73
CA TYR A 12 4.81 2.60 -6.77
C TYR A 12 5.66 1.72 -5.86
N GLN A 13 5.10 0.58 -5.42
CA GLN A 13 5.82 -0.39 -4.60
C GLN A 13 6.98 -1.02 -5.39
N ILE A 14 6.76 -1.44 -6.63
CA ILE A 14 7.80 -1.98 -7.52
C ILE A 14 8.91 -0.95 -7.75
N GLU A 15 8.57 0.31 -8.02
CA GLU A 15 9.54 1.40 -8.20
C GLU A 15 10.39 1.61 -6.93
N SER A 16 9.77 1.51 -5.74
CA SER A 16 10.50 1.57 -4.46
C SER A 16 11.47 0.39 -4.30
N ILE A 17 11.08 -0.81 -4.72
CA ILE A 17 11.94 -2.01 -4.72
C ILE A 17 13.12 -1.84 -5.69
N ILE A 18 12.86 -1.33 -6.88
CA ILE A 18 13.90 -1.06 -7.91
C ILE A 18 14.94 -0.07 -7.39
N SER A 19 14.52 0.96 -6.64
CA SER A 19 15.43 1.95 -6.06
C SER A 19 16.41 1.36 -5.04
N LEU A 20 16.10 0.20 -4.46
CA LEU A 20 16.97 -0.59 -3.58
C LEU A 20 17.82 -1.61 -4.33
N ASN A 21 17.82 -1.56 -5.67
CA ASN A 21 18.53 -2.51 -6.54
C ASN A 21 18.08 -3.98 -6.40
N ILE A 22 16.90 -4.23 -5.87
CA ILE A 22 16.29 -5.57 -5.78
C ILE A 22 15.70 -5.92 -7.15
N LYS A 23 16.01 -7.13 -7.65
CA LYS A 23 15.67 -7.55 -9.02
C LYS A 23 14.63 -8.66 -9.10
N GLU A 24 14.41 -9.43 -8.04
CA GLU A 24 13.44 -10.52 -8.02
C GLU A 24 12.23 -10.14 -7.19
N ILE A 25 11.05 -10.28 -7.77
CA ILE A 25 9.77 -9.91 -7.15
C ILE A 25 8.79 -11.07 -7.27
N PHE A 26 8.18 -11.43 -6.16
CA PHE A 26 7.05 -12.37 -6.10
C PHE A 26 5.77 -11.59 -5.84
N ILE A 27 4.79 -11.70 -6.72
CA ILE A 27 3.46 -11.11 -6.51
C ILE A 27 2.50 -12.25 -6.18
N VAL A 28 2.08 -12.30 -4.92
CA VAL A 28 1.01 -13.22 -4.50
C VAL A 28 -0.32 -12.56 -4.81
N CYS A 29 -1.12 -13.19 -5.63
CA CYS A 29 -2.38 -12.65 -6.10
C CYS A 29 -3.47 -13.71 -6.19
N GLY A 30 -4.72 -13.28 -6.06
CA GLY A 30 -5.91 -14.11 -6.20
C GLY A 30 -6.79 -13.63 -7.34
N HIS A 31 -7.93 -13.05 -7.02
CA HIS A 31 -9.01 -12.69 -7.93
C HIS A 31 -8.62 -11.88 -9.18
N LEU A 32 -7.71 -10.92 -9.10
CA LEU A 32 -7.31 -10.06 -10.23
C LEU A 32 -5.97 -10.43 -10.86
N LYS A 33 -5.51 -11.66 -10.69
CA LYS A 33 -4.22 -12.15 -11.19
C LYS A 33 -3.98 -11.79 -12.66
N ASN A 34 -4.95 -12.05 -13.52
CA ASN A 34 -4.81 -11.83 -14.96
C ASN A 34 -4.63 -10.37 -15.35
N GLU A 35 -5.28 -9.45 -14.64
CA GLU A 35 -5.12 -8.02 -14.88
C GLU A 35 -3.75 -7.51 -14.43
N ILE A 36 -3.27 -7.98 -13.29
CA ILE A 36 -1.94 -7.65 -12.77
C ILE A 36 -0.86 -8.18 -13.72
N GLN A 37 -0.98 -9.45 -14.15
CA GLN A 37 -0.06 -10.07 -15.11
C GLN A 37 -0.06 -9.37 -16.47
N LYS A 38 -1.23 -8.98 -16.96
CA LYS A 38 -1.34 -8.22 -18.23
C LYS A 38 -0.63 -6.87 -18.16
N TYR A 39 -0.67 -6.22 -16.99
CA TYR A 39 -0.08 -4.88 -16.83
C TYR A 39 1.44 -4.94 -16.67
N PHE A 40 1.96 -5.80 -15.79
CA PHE A 40 3.38 -5.84 -15.45
C PHE A 40 4.19 -6.85 -16.27
N GLY A 41 3.52 -7.85 -16.88
CA GLY A 41 4.20 -8.92 -17.61
C GLY A 41 5.16 -9.69 -16.70
N ASP A 42 6.33 -10.02 -17.23
CA ASP A 42 7.43 -10.66 -16.51
C ASP A 42 8.35 -9.67 -15.77
N GLY A 43 8.05 -8.37 -15.84
CA GLY A 43 8.81 -7.31 -15.20
C GLY A 43 10.04 -6.83 -15.97
N LEU A 44 10.45 -7.47 -17.06
CA LEU A 44 11.67 -7.13 -17.81
C LEU A 44 11.68 -5.68 -18.28
N LYS A 45 10.53 -5.12 -18.66
CA LYS A 45 10.40 -3.70 -19.05
C LYS A 45 10.70 -2.72 -17.92
N LEU A 46 10.59 -3.18 -16.67
CA LEU A 46 10.88 -2.42 -15.46
C LEU A 46 12.30 -2.72 -14.92
N GLY A 47 13.04 -3.63 -15.56
CA GLY A 47 14.38 -4.04 -15.14
C GLY A 47 14.39 -5.00 -13.94
N VAL A 48 13.29 -5.72 -13.72
CA VAL A 48 13.12 -6.73 -12.67
C VAL A 48 12.58 -8.04 -13.25
N SER A 49 12.61 -9.11 -12.47
CA SER A 49 11.94 -10.38 -12.75
C SER A 49 10.74 -10.52 -11.84
N ILE A 50 9.54 -10.66 -12.40
CA ILE A 50 8.30 -10.83 -11.63
C ILE A 50 7.78 -12.24 -11.80
N ARG A 51 7.58 -12.93 -10.68
CA ARG A 51 6.89 -14.23 -10.63
C ARG A 51 5.56 -14.08 -9.89
N TYR A 52 4.53 -14.73 -10.41
CA TYR A 52 3.18 -14.66 -9.86
C TYR A 52 2.83 -15.97 -9.17
N ILE A 53 2.43 -15.86 -7.92
CA ILE A 53 2.02 -17.00 -7.08
C ILE A 53 0.54 -16.84 -6.79
N GLU A 54 -0.22 -17.89 -6.98
CA GLU A 54 -1.65 -17.86 -6.76
C GLU A 54 -2.01 -18.20 -5.33
N GLN A 55 -2.82 -17.34 -4.71
CA GLN A 55 -3.52 -17.60 -3.47
C GLN A 55 -5.00 -17.86 -3.80
N GLU A 56 -5.40 -19.10 -3.89
CA GLU A 56 -6.76 -19.49 -4.27
C GLU A 56 -7.82 -19.00 -3.28
N LYS A 57 -7.50 -19.03 -1.99
CA LYS A 57 -8.37 -18.59 -0.90
C LYS A 57 -7.71 -17.45 -0.12
N PRO A 58 -8.37 -16.31 0.10
CA PRO A 58 -7.83 -15.19 0.87
C PRO A 58 -7.86 -15.50 2.38
N LEU A 59 -6.94 -16.35 2.84
CA LEU A 59 -6.85 -16.80 4.22
C LEU A 59 -5.91 -15.92 5.09
N GLY A 60 -5.57 -14.73 4.64
CA GLY A 60 -4.72 -13.78 5.35
C GLY A 60 -3.29 -13.70 4.80
N ILE A 61 -2.53 -12.72 5.31
CA ILE A 61 -1.21 -12.34 4.79
C ILE A 61 -0.17 -13.42 5.10
N ALA A 62 -0.17 -14.00 6.31
CA ALA A 62 0.77 -15.07 6.64
C ALA A 62 0.56 -16.31 5.75
N HIS A 63 -0.69 -16.65 5.39
CA HIS A 63 -0.96 -17.71 4.43
C HIS A 63 -0.41 -17.37 3.03
N ALA A 64 -0.53 -16.11 2.58
CA ALA A 64 0.06 -15.67 1.32
C ALA A 64 1.59 -15.80 1.36
N LEU A 65 2.21 -15.40 2.47
CA LEU A 65 3.65 -15.49 2.68
C LEU A 65 4.14 -16.96 2.69
N ALA A 66 3.40 -17.89 3.29
CA ALA A 66 3.72 -19.31 3.26
C ALA A 66 3.82 -19.89 1.82
N LYS A 67 3.05 -19.33 0.86
CA LYS A 67 3.13 -19.75 -0.55
C LYS A 67 4.43 -19.36 -1.22
N VAL A 68 5.12 -18.34 -0.71
CA VAL A 68 6.38 -17.83 -1.27
C VAL A 68 7.60 -18.55 -0.67
N GLU A 69 7.47 -19.17 0.49
CA GLU A 69 8.55 -19.83 1.22
C GLU A 69 9.47 -20.74 0.35
N PRO A 70 8.95 -21.60 -0.55
CA PRO A 70 9.81 -22.48 -1.36
C PRO A 70 10.79 -21.73 -2.27
N TYR A 71 10.49 -20.49 -2.60
CA TYR A 71 11.21 -19.67 -3.58
C TYR A 71 12.17 -18.67 -2.94
N VAL A 72 11.94 -18.26 -1.68
CA VAL A 72 12.75 -17.26 -0.98
C VAL A 72 13.92 -17.93 -0.24
N LYS A 73 15.15 -17.48 -0.51
CA LYS A 73 16.39 -18.05 0.05
C LYS A 73 17.27 -17.02 0.75
N THR A 74 16.87 -15.77 0.76
CA THR A 74 17.58 -14.63 1.35
C THR A 74 16.62 -13.75 2.12
N PRO A 75 17.08 -12.85 3.00
CA PRO A 75 16.22 -11.81 3.56
C PRO A 75 15.45 -11.05 2.48
N PHE A 76 14.23 -10.60 2.79
CA PHE A 76 13.33 -10.05 1.79
C PHE A 76 12.44 -8.94 2.33
N LEU A 77 11.98 -8.06 1.42
CA LEU A 77 10.94 -7.08 1.68
C LEU A 77 9.55 -7.66 1.40
N LEU A 78 8.61 -7.40 2.29
CA LEU A 78 7.18 -7.70 2.12
C LEU A 78 6.39 -6.40 2.08
N PHE A 79 5.56 -6.23 1.04
CA PHE A 79 4.63 -5.12 0.89
C PHE A 79 3.19 -5.64 0.84
N LEU A 80 2.28 -4.97 1.52
CA LEU A 80 0.86 -5.23 1.35
C LEU A 80 0.34 -4.48 0.13
N GLY A 81 -0.31 -5.19 -0.80
CA GLY A 81 -0.66 -4.68 -2.12
C GLY A 81 -1.76 -3.61 -2.16
N ASP A 82 -2.47 -3.41 -1.06
CA ASP A 82 -3.54 -2.41 -0.87
C ASP A 82 -3.09 -1.14 -0.13
N ILE A 83 -1.81 -1.06 0.25
CA ILE A 83 -1.25 0.10 0.93
C ILE A 83 -0.52 1.01 -0.05
N PHE A 84 -0.97 2.25 -0.14
CA PHE A 84 -0.22 3.33 -0.75
C PHE A 84 0.55 4.08 0.33
N PHE A 85 1.82 4.36 0.08
CA PHE A 85 2.67 5.09 1.02
C PHE A 85 3.63 6.07 0.33
N ILE A 86 4.00 7.10 1.05
CA ILE A 86 5.08 8.05 0.73
C ILE A 86 6.19 7.81 1.74
N THR A 87 7.41 7.61 1.25
CA THR A 87 8.56 7.24 2.09
C THR A 87 9.72 8.21 1.94
N LYS A 88 10.50 8.37 3.02
CA LYS A 88 11.81 9.06 3.04
C LYS A 88 12.96 8.21 2.48
N GLY A 89 12.67 6.98 2.13
CA GLY A 89 13.64 6.00 1.63
C GLY A 89 13.64 4.73 2.48
N LEU A 90 13.45 3.60 1.81
CA LEU A 90 13.42 2.28 2.46
C LEU A 90 14.82 1.73 2.74
N GLN A 91 15.89 2.36 2.19
CA GLN A 91 17.27 1.95 2.43
C GLN A 91 17.60 1.85 3.92
N LYS A 92 17.07 2.78 4.72
CA LYS A 92 17.23 2.75 6.18
C LYS A 92 16.77 1.45 6.84
N MET A 93 15.79 0.74 6.25
CA MET A 93 15.34 -0.57 6.77
C MET A 93 16.40 -1.64 6.54
N LEU A 94 17.06 -1.61 5.38
CA LEU A 94 18.13 -2.55 5.03
C LEU A 94 19.37 -2.29 5.89
N ASP A 95 19.77 -1.02 6.00
CA ASP A 95 20.90 -0.62 6.83
C ASP A 95 20.70 -1.04 8.30
N LEU A 96 19.52 -0.77 8.86
CA LEU A 96 19.16 -1.15 10.22
C LEU A 96 19.13 -2.68 10.41
N PHE A 97 18.70 -3.42 9.41
CA PHE A 97 18.67 -4.88 9.44
C PHE A 97 20.08 -5.45 9.54
N GLU A 98 21.02 -4.96 8.73
CA GLU A 98 22.42 -5.40 8.74
C GLU A 98 23.13 -4.99 10.04
N ASP A 99 23.02 -3.71 10.43
CA ASP A 99 23.67 -3.16 11.62
C ASP A 99 23.23 -3.86 12.92
N ARG A 100 21.95 -4.24 13.02
CA ARG A 100 21.38 -4.87 14.21
C ARG A 100 21.30 -6.39 14.14
N ARG A 101 21.67 -7.00 13.02
CA ARG A 101 21.46 -8.44 12.76
C ARG A 101 20.04 -8.85 13.13
N ALA A 102 19.08 -8.07 12.61
CA ALA A 102 17.69 -8.20 12.98
C ALA A 102 17.04 -9.44 12.36
N GLY A 103 16.10 -10.07 13.06
CA GLY A 103 15.18 -11.05 12.48
C GLY A 103 14.08 -10.38 11.66
N GLY A 104 13.79 -9.09 11.93
CA GLY A 104 12.83 -8.31 11.17
C GLY A 104 12.89 -6.80 11.44
N ILE A 105 12.52 -6.02 10.43
CA ILE A 105 12.32 -4.57 10.52
C ILE A 105 10.89 -4.25 10.11
N LEU A 106 10.19 -3.48 10.91
CA LEU A 106 8.84 -3.01 10.63
C LEU A 106 8.89 -1.55 10.20
N ALA A 107 8.40 -1.21 9.02
CA ALA A 107 8.17 0.18 8.68
C ALA A 107 7.04 0.75 9.54
N VAL A 108 7.32 1.83 10.23
CA VAL A 108 6.40 2.47 11.16
C VAL A 108 6.35 3.97 10.94
N LYS A 109 5.30 4.60 11.46
CA LYS A 109 5.22 6.06 11.58
C LYS A 109 4.53 6.46 12.87
N ARG A 110 4.77 7.70 13.32
CA ARG A 110 4.00 8.36 14.36
C ARG A 110 2.65 8.78 13.79
N GLU A 111 1.57 8.23 14.35
CA GLU A 111 0.20 8.49 13.91
C GLU A 111 -0.60 9.12 15.05
N PRO A 112 -0.88 10.46 14.98
CA PRO A 112 -1.59 11.15 16.04
C PRO A 112 -3.08 10.79 16.12
N ILE A 113 -3.64 10.22 15.03
CA ILE A 113 -5.06 9.91 14.94
C ILE A 113 -5.28 8.44 15.31
N ALA A 114 -5.82 8.19 16.50
CA ALA A 114 -6.04 6.84 17.04
C ALA A 114 -6.82 5.91 16.09
N GLU A 115 -7.80 6.45 15.36
CA GLU A 115 -8.62 5.66 14.43
C GLU A 115 -7.80 5.05 13.27
N TYR A 116 -6.73 5.71 12.84
CA TYR A 116 -5.84 5.14 11.82
C TYR A 116 -4.98 4.01 12.38
N ILE A 117 -4.60 4.04 13.67
CA ILE A 117 -3.91 2.91 14.31
C ILE A 117 -4.88 1.73 14.46
N LYS A 118 -6.13 1.97 14.88
CA LYS A 118 -7.16 0.93 15.03
C LYS A 118 -7.49 0.18 13.74
N ARG A 119 -7.29 0.81 12.59
CA ARG A 119 -7.49 0.16 11.28
C ARG A 119 -6.28 -0.67 10.83
N ASN A 120 -5.14 -0.50 11.50
CA ASN A 120 -3.87 -1.15 11.20
C ASN A 120 -3.39 -1.95 12.42
N PHE A 121 -2.12 -1.85 12.76
CA PHE A 121 -1.60 -2.44 13.98
C PHE A 121 -0.74 -1.44 14.74
N ALA A 122 -0.75 -1.57 16.07
CA ALA A 122 0.11 -0.80 16.96
C ALA A 122 1.42 -1.57 17.20
N VAL A 123 2.51 -0.81 17.35
CA VAL A 123 3.84 -1.34 17.66
C VAL A 123 4.27 -0.81 19.03
N LEU A 124 4.52 -1.71 19.97
CA LEU A 124 5.01 -1.38 21.31
C LEU A 124 6.48 -1.72 21.42
N LEU A 125 7.24 -0.81 22.00
CA LEU A 125 8.68 -0.95 22.13
C LEU A 125 9.09 -1.33 23.54
N HIS A 126 10.18 -2.10 23.65
CA HIS A 126 10.95 -2.27 24.85
C HIS A 126 11.82 -1.03 25.10
N GLU A 127 12.34 -0.84 26.31
CA GLU A 127 13.27 0.25 26.67
C GLU A 127 14.52 0.29 25.78
N SER A 128 14.96 -0.86 25.28
CA SER A 128 16.06 -0.98 24.33
C SER A 128 15.78 -0.45 22.92
N GLY A 129 14.53 -0.05 22.61
CA GLY A 129 14.08 0.37 21.28
C GLY A 129 13.69 -0.80 20.35
N MET A 130 13.83 -2.05 20.77
CA MET A 130 13.30 -3.21 20.04
C MET A 130 11.78 -3.26 20.12
N VAL A 131 11.16 -3.88 19.12
CA VAL A 131 9.73 -4.19 19.17
C VAL A 131 9.50 -5.28 20.21
N ASN A 132 8.66 -4.98 21.19
CA ASN A 132 8.25 -5.94 22.23
C ASN A 132 6.95 -6.62 21.84
N ARG A 133 6.02 -5.86 21.28
CA ARG A 133 4.70 -6.37 20.94
C ARG A 133 4.12 -5.68 19.72
N VAL A 134 3.38 -6.45 18.90
CA VAL A 134 2.52 -5.95 17.85
C VAL A 134 1.07 -6.33 18.15
N VAL A 135 0.14 -5.39 17.93
CA VAL A 135 -1.28 -5.61 18.23
C VAL A 135 -2.10 -5.26 17.00
N GLU A 136 -2.65 -6.28 16.34
CA GLU A 136 -3.54 -6.12 15.20
C GLU A 136 -4.84 -5.45 15.61
N LYS A 137 -5.23 -4.39 14.89
CA LYS A 137 -6.49 -3.64 15.07
C LYS A 137 -6.85 -3.43 16.54
N PRO A 138 -5.99 -2.74 17.32
CA PRO A 138 -6.14 -2.61 18.76
C PRO A 138 -7.44 -1.88 19.12
N ARG A 139 -8.17 -2.40 20.12
CA ARG A 139 -9.36 -1.71 20.66
C ARG A 139 -8.97 -0.46 21.44
N TYR A 140 -7.85 -0.52 22.14
CA TYR A 140 -7.31 0.58 22.96
C TYR A 140 -5.94 0.96 22.42
N ILE A 141 -5.69 2.25 22.28
CA ILE A 141 -4.43 2.82 21.81
C ILE A 141 -3.61 3.23 23.02
N SER A 142 -2.42 2.67 23.16
CA SER A 142 -1.49 2.96 24.27
C SER A 142 -0.29 3.82 23.83
N ASN A 143 -0.07 3.96 22.53
CA ASN A 143 1.01 4.78 21.96
C ASN A 143 0.60 5.26 20.56
N ASP A 144 1.46 6.07 19.94
CA ASP A 144 1.26 6.67 18.62
C ASP A 144 1.99 5.93 17.48
N LEU A 145 2.65 4.79 17.75
CA LEU A 145 3.46 4.09 16.77
C LEU A 145 2.63 3.08 15.98
N LYS A 146 2.36 3.41 14.73
CA LYS A 146 1.57 2.61 13.78
C LYS A 146 2.48 1.84 12.83
N GLY A 147 2.20 0.56 12.62
CA GLY A 147 2.82 -0.21 11.53
C GLY A 147 2.19 0.13 10.17
N CYS A 148 2.99 0.14 9.12
CA CYS A 148 2.62 0.66 7.80
C CYS A 148 2.62 -0.39 6.68
N GLY A 149 2.55 -1.70 7.03
CA GLY A 149 2.41 -2.78 6.04
C GLY A 149 3.59 -2.97 5.09
N VAL A 150 4.76 -2.47 5.48
CA VAL A 150 6.05 -2.73 4.82
C VAL A 150 6.98 -3.35 5.85
N TYR A 151 7.58 -4.47 5.48
CA TYR A 151 8.40 -5.27 6.38
C TYR A 151 9.68 -5.69 5.67
N PHE A 152 10.78 -5.83 6.42
CA PHE A 152 11.96 -6.52 5.97
C PHE A 152 12.22 -7.69 6.92
N PHE A 153 12.27 -8.91 6.42
CA PHE A 153 12.38 -10.12 7.22
C PHE A 153 13.58 -10.97 6.83
N ASP A 154 14.17 -11.61 7.83
CA ASP A 154 15.03 -12.76 7.64
C ASP A 154 14.20 -14.06 7.56
N LEU A 155 14.83 -15.14 7.10
CA LEU A 155 14.19 -16.43 6.85
C LEU A 155 13.49 -17.08 8.06
N PRO A 156 13.90 -16.88 9.32
CA PRO A 156 13.18 -17.39 10.49
C PRO A 156 11.69 -16.99 10.55
N ILE A 157 11.29 -15.92 9.88
CA ILE A 157 9.86 -15.55 9.79
C ILE A 157 9.01 -16.68 9.21
N PHE A 158 9.55 -17.51 8.31
CA PHE A 158 8.79 -18.64 7.75
C PHE A 158 8.47 -19.71 8.78
N ASP A 159 9.34 -19.92 9.78
CA ASP A 159 9.03 -20.78 10.90
C ASP A 159 7.87 -20.25 11.75
N ALA A 160 7.89 -18.96 12.05
CA ALA A 160 6.79 -18.28 12.72
C ALA A 160 5.48 -18.35 11.90
N VAL A 161 5.55 -18.17 10.58
CA VAL A 161 4.41 -18.29 9.66
C VAL A 161 3.77 -19.69 9.72
N ARG A 162 4.55 -20.76 9.72
CA ARG A 162 4.04 -22.13 9.83
C ARG A 162 3.28 -22.40 11.14
N ARG A 163 3.63 -21.69 12.21
CA ARG A 163 3.01 -21.81 13.54
C ARG A 163 1.91 -20.78 13.79
N THR A 164 1.68 -19.85 12.86
CA THR A 164 0.66 -18.80 13.00
C THR A 164 -0.74 -19.41 13.05
N PRO A 165 -1.54 -19.16 14.11
CA PRO A 165 -2.91 -19.65 14.18
C PRO A 165 -3.86 -18.79 13.35
N ARG A 166 -5.00 -19.34 12.98
CA ARG A 166 -6.12 -18.55 12.46
C ARG A 166 -6.75 -17.75 13.59
N THR A 167 -7.00 -16.47 13.34
CA THR A 167 -7.62 -15.63 14.36
C THR A 167 -9.13 -15.89 14.45
N ALA A 168 -9.66 -15.93 15.68
CA ALA A 168 -11.07 -16.21 15.91
C ALA A 168 -12.02 -15.12 15.36
N MET A 169 -11.54 -13.87 15.24
CA MET A 169 -12.37 -12.75 14.79
C MET A 169 -12.51 -12.67 13.27
N ARG A 170 -11.46 -13.00 12.51
CA ARG A 170 -11.41 -12.81 11.04
C ARG A 170 -11.26 -14.11 10.28
N ASP A 171 -10.96 -15.19 10.98
CA ASP A 171 -10.65 -16.50 10.41
C ASP A 171 -9.47 -16.45 9.41
N GLU A 172 -8.49 -15.57 9.68
CA GLU A 172 -7.33 -15.29 8.85
C GLU A 172 -6.02 -15.61 9.61
N TYR A 173 -4.97 -15.94 8.86
CA TYR A 173 -3.60 -16.05 9.32
C TYR A 173 -2.95 -14.65 9.22
N GLU A 174 -2.95 -13.91 10.33
CA GLU A 174 -2.46 -12.53 10.38
C GLU A 174 -0.94 -12.47 10.43
N ILE A 175 -0.34 -11.58 9.65
CA ILE A 175 1.13 -11.38 9.68
C ILE A 175 1.61 -10.86 11.02
N THR A 176 0.82 -10.06 11.71
CA THR A 176 1.15 -9.56 13.05
C THR A 176 1.29 -10.68 14.07
N SER A 177 0.52 -11.76 13.95
CA SER A 177 0.70 -12.97 14.77
C SER A 177 2.02 -13.67 14.47
N SER A 178 2.43 -13.76 13.19
CA SER A 178 3.75 -14.30 12.81
C SER A 178 4.89 -13.45 13.36
N VAL A 179 4.76 -12.12 13.27
CA VAL A 179 5.74 -11.19 13.85
C VAL A 179 5.83 -11.36 15.37
N GLN A 180 4.71 -11.54 16.07
CA GLN A 180 4.74 -11.76 17.50
C GLN A 180 5.43 -13.09 17.86
N ILE A 181 5.17 -14.16 17.12
CA ILE A 181 5.85 -15.44 17.30
C ILE A 181 7.37 -15.28 17.08
N LEU A 182 7.79 -14.54 16.05
CA LEU A 182 9.21 -14.26 15.78
C LEU A 182 9.87 -13.53 16.97
N ILE A 183 9.17 -12.55 17.57
CA ILE A 183 9.64 -11.82 18.77
C ILE A 183 9.73 -12.76 19.97
N ASP A 184 8.70 -13.57 20.22
CA ASP A 184 8.60 -14.50 21.35
C ASP A 184 9.66 -15.61 21.25
N ASP A 185 10.10 -15.96 20.04
CA ASP A 185 11.23 -16.87 19.79
C ASP A 185 12.61 -16.22 20.04
N GLY A 186 12.64 -14.94 20.42
CA GLY A 186 13.88 -14.21 20.75
C GLY A 186 14.61 -13.57 19.56
N TYR A 187 14.02 -13.54 18.38
CA TYR A 187 14.60 -12.82 17.25
C TYR A 187 14.40 -11.31 17.42
N PRO A 188 15.48 -10.49 17.30
CA PRO A 188 15.35 -9.05 17.46
C PRO A 188 14.57 -8.44 16.29
N VAL A 189 13.51 -7.72 16.62
CA VAL A 189 12.70 -6.96 15.66
C VAL A 189 12.78 -5.47 16.00
N TYR A 190 13.02 -4.62 15.00
CA TYR A 190 13.16 -3.18 15.19
C TYR A 190 12.15 -2.38 14.35
N PRO A 191 11.73 -1.21 14.86
CA PRO A 191 10.93 -0.27 14.08
C PRO A 191 11.85 0.60 13.21
N ALA A 192 11.41 0.94 12.00
CA ALA A 192 12.05 1.92 11.14
C ALA A 192 11.04 3.02 10.77
N GLU A 193 11.23 4.23 11.28
CA GLU A 193 10.41 5.39 10.94
C GLU A 193 10.79 5.92 9.55
N THR A 194 10.34 5.22 8.51
CA THR A 194 10.65 5.51 7.09
C THR A 194 9.45 6.01 6.30
N ILE A 195 8.26 5.93 6.86
CA ILE A 195 7.02 6.31 6.19
C ILE A 195 6.60 7.70 6.63
N GLU A 196 6.40 8.60 5.68
CA GLU A 196 5.85 9.94 5.92
C GLU A 196 4.33 9.93 5.95
N TRP A 197 3.75 9.20 5.02
CA TRP A 197 2.30 9.08 4.87
C TRP A 197 1.96 7.71 4.28
N ASP A 198 0.86 7.12 4.73
CA ASP A 198 0.31 5.89 4.20
C ASP A 198 -1.21 5.84 4.33
N ALA A 199 -1.83 5.07 3.47
CA ALA A 199 -3.25 4.73 3.53
C ALA A 199 -3.49 3.32 3.00
N ASN A 200 -4.31 2.55 3.71
CA ASN A 200 -4.94 1.36 3.18
C ASN A 200 -6.11 1.81 2.31
N ILE A 201 -6.09 1.47 1.04
CA ILE A 201 -7.15 1.88 0.11
C ILE A 201 -8.29 0.86 0.19
N THR A 202 -9.16 1.05 1.18
CA THR A 202 -10.28 0.14 1.48
C THR A 202 -11.65 0.73 1.14
N VAL A 203 -11.77 2.05 1.19
CA VAL A 203 -12.99 2.78 0.85
C VAL A 203 -12.71 3.89 -0.17
N MET A 204 -13.76 4.47 -0.74
CA MET A 204 -13.62 5.48 -1.80
C MET A 204 -12.95 6.76 -1.32
N ASP A 205 -13.17 7.13 -0.06
CA ASP A 205 -12.49 8.26 0.59
C ASP A 205 -10.98 8.10 0.55
N ASP A 206 -10.48 6.91 0.90
CA ASP A 206 -9.04 6.61 0.90
C ASP A 206 -8.43 6.84 -0.48
N LEU A 207 -9.15 6.46 -1.55
CA LEU A 207 -8.69 6.64 -2.93
C LEU A 207 -8.63 8.12 -3.32
N ILE A 208 -9.63 8.92 -2.96
CA ILE A 208 -9.63 10.37 -3.21
C ILE A 208 -8.46 11.00 -2.46
N TRP A 209 -8.37 10.78 -1.14
CA TRP A 209 -7.32 11.36 -0.30
C TRP A 209 -5.90 10.96 -0.74
N ALA A 210 -5.69 9.70 -1.13
CA ALA A 210 -4.40 9.25 -1.61
C ALA A 210 -3.99 9.96 -2.92
N ASN A 211 -4.93 10.17 -3.86
CA ASN A 211 -4.67 10.91 -5.08
C ASN A 211 -4.33 12.38 -4.80
N LEU A 212 -5.12 13.06 -3.97
CA LEU A 212 -4.86 14.47 -3.62
C LEU A 212 -3.56 14.63 -2.82
N LYS A 213 -3.27 13.69 -1.91
CA LYS A 213 -2.00 13.67 -1.17
C LYS A 213 -0.79 13.51 -2.09
N MET A 214 -0.93 12.64 -3.11
CA MET A 214 0.13 12.43 -4.08
C MET A 214 0.34 13.65 -4.99
N LEU A 215 -0.73 14.36 -5.40
CA LEU A 215 -0.62 15.65 -6.10
C LEU A 215 0.22 16.64 -5.31
N ASN A 216 -0.08 16.79 -4.02
CA ASN A 216 0.67 17.69 -3.13
C ASN A 216 2.14 17.25 -3.01
N PHE A 217 2.41 15.96 -2.87
CA PHE A 217 3.78 15.42 -2.79
C PHE A 217 4.56 15.68 -4.09
N LEU A 218 3.92 15.56 -5.25
CA LEU A 218 4.51 15.88 -6.56
C LEU A 218 4.63 17.38 -6.82
N ASN A 219 4.08 18.23 -5.95
CA ASN A 219 3.94 19.67 -6.16
C ASN A 219 3.24 20.00 -7.49
N GLN A 220 2.17 19.26 -7.80
CA GLN A 220 1.36 19.40 -9.00
C GLN A 220 -0.08 19.75 -8.64
N ASP A 221 -0.68 20.70 -9.38
CA ASP A 221 -2.10 21.03 -9.21
C ASP A 221 -3.01 20.02 -9.91
N GLN A 222 -2.52 19.33 -10.93
CA GLN A 222 -3.32 18.36 -11.66
C GLN A 222 -2.46 17.28 -12.32
N VAL A 223 -3.04 16.09 -12.47
CA VAL A 223 -2.50 15.02 -13.33
C VAL A 223 -3.56 14.65 -14.34
N ILE A 224 -3.20 14.78 -15.63
CA ILE A 224 -4.08 14.52 -16.76
C ILE A 224 -3.61 13.28 -17.51
N GLY A 225 -4.50 12.32 -17.68
CA GLY A 225 -4.26 11.07 -18.39
C GLY A 225 -4.14 11.25 -19.91
N LYS A 226 -3.78 10.19 -20.60
CA LYS A 226 -3.62 10.17 -22.07
C LYS A 226 -4.98 10.17 -22.76
N GLY A 227 -5.10 10.87 -23.89
CA GLY A 227 -6.31 10.86 -24.71
C GLY A 227 -7.53 11.56 -24.08
N VAL A 228 -7.32 12.40 -23.08
CA VAL A 228 -8.38 13.21 -22.48
C VAL A 228 -8.85 14.28 -23.48
N ARG A 229 -10.16 14.48 -23.54
CA ARG A 229 -10.79 15.52 -24.37
C ARG A 229 -11.58 16.48 -23.50
N PHE A 230 -11.17 17.75 -23.53
CA PHE A 230 -11.81 18.83 -22.75
C PHE A 230 -12.73 19.68 -23.61
N HIS A 231 -13.85 20.11 -23.03
CA HIS A 231 -14.54 21.31 -23.50
C HIS A 231 -13.63 22.53 -23.25
N HIS A 232 -13.54 23.48 -24.21
CA HIS A 232 -12.59 24.60 -24.15
C HIS A 232 -12.73 25.50 -22.90
N GLY A 233 -13.90 25.52 -22.24
CA GLY A 233 -14.15 26.27 -21.01
C GLY A 233 -14.03 25.42 -19.73
N ALA A 234 -13.68 24.14 -19.80
CA ALA A 234 -13.52 23.32 -18.63
C ALA A 234 -12.24 23.68 -17.87
N LYS A 235 -12.31 23.64 -16.54
CA LYS A 235 -11.18 23.91 -15.63
C LYS A 235 -10.95 22.71 -14.72
N VAL A 236 -9.70 22.35 -14.50
CA VAL A 236 -9.29 21.29 -13.56
C VAL A 236 -8.36 21.93 -12.54
N ILE A 237 -8.69 21.77 -11.26
CA ILE A 237 -7.99 22.39 -10.13
C ILE A 237 -7.79 21.29 -9.08
N HIS A 238 -6.56 21.09 -8.65
CA HIS A 238 -6.15 20.12 -7.62
C HIS A 238 -6.86 18.75 -7.80
N SER A 239 -6.78 18.19 -9.04
CA SER A 239 -7.56 17.02 -9.41
C SER A 239 -6.80 16.06 -10.33
N VAL A 240 -7.23 14.80 -10.33
CA VAL A 240 -6.68 13.76 -11.21
C VAL A 240 -7.72 13.35 -12.25
N ILE A 241 -7.33 13.42 -13.52
CA ILE A 241 -8.15 13.00 -14.66
C ILE A 241 -7.53 11.75 -15.29
N GLY A 242 -8.28 10.67 -15.32
CA GLY A 242 -7.85 9.39 -15.90
C GLY A 242 -7.72 9.40 -17.42
N ASP A 243 -7.15 8.34 -17.96
CA ASP A 243 -7.00 8.18 -19.42
C ASP A 243 -8.36 8.18 -20.14
N LYS A 244 -8.40 8.77 -21.34
CA LYS A 244 -9.55 8.80 -22.26
C LYS A 244 -10.84 9.41 -21.67
N VAL A 245 -10.73 10.22 -20.61
CA VAL A 245 -11.84 10.97 -20.07
C VAL A 245 -12.34 12.00 -21.09
N VAL A 246 -13.65 12.20 -21.18
CA VAL A 246 -14.29 13.18 -22.04
C VAL A 246 -15.13 14.13 -21.21
N ILE A 247 -14.81 15.43 -21.21
CA ILE A 247 -15.56 16.48 -20.52
C ILE A 247 -16.26 17.33 -21.58
N THR A 248 -17.61 17.31 -21.59
CA THR A 248 -18.41 17.87 -22.68
C THR A 248 -18.95 19.27 -22.41
N HIS A 249 -18.75 19.82 -21.21
CA HIS A 249 -19.29 21.12 -20.80
C HIS A 249 -18.23 21.98 -20.09
N PRO A 250 -18.41 23.32 -20.05
CA PRO A 250 -17.50 24.25 -19.39
C PRO A 250 -17.70 24.26 -17.86
N ILE A 251 -17.32 23.17 -17.23
CA ILE A 251 -17.41 22.95 -15.76
C ILE A 251 -16.06 23.09 -15.10
N THR A 252 -16.07 23.35 -13.79
CA THR A 252 -14.90 23.26 -12.92
C THR A 252 -14.88 21.91 -12.21
N ILE A 253 -13.74 21.20 -12.26
CA ILE A 253 -13.50 19.99 -11.51
C ILE A 253 -12.42 20.34 -10.47
N ARG A 254 -12.76 20.20 -9.17
CA ARG A 254 -11.89 20.58 -8.05
C ARG A 254 -11.79 19.45 -7.03
N ASP A 255 -10.58 19.24 -6.47
CA ASP A 255 -10.30 18.26 -5.41
C ASP A 255 -10.91 16.88 -5.71
N SER A 256 -10.84 16.44 -6.97
CA SER A 256 -11.60 15.30 -7.47
C SER A 256 -10.75 14.34 -8.27
N VAL A 257 -11.23 13.10 -8.37
CA VAL A 257 -10.59 12.03 -9.15
C VAL A 257 -11.59 11.53 -10.19
N ILE A 258 -11.26 11.65 -11.46
CA ILE A 258 -12.06 11.12 -12.57
C ILE A 258 -11.35 9.89 -13.11
N MET A 259 -12.00 8.72 -12.96
CA MET A 259 -11.44 7.45 -13.37
C MET A 259 -11.35 7.31 -14.91
N PRO A 260 -10.45 6.47 -15.43
CA PRO A 260 -10.30 6.25 -16.87
C PRO A 260 -11.60 5.88 -17.59
N ASP A 261 -11.66 6.18 -18.90
CA ASP A 261 -12.78 5.88 -19.80
C ASP A 261 -14.14 6.48 -19.36
N THR A 262 -14.11 7.56 -18.55
CA THR A 262 -15.31 8.24 -18.04
C THR A 262 -15.72 9.39 -18.95
N LYS A 263 -17.04 9.52 -19.18
CA LYS A 263 -17.63 10.68 -19.88
C LYS A 263 -18.38 11.56 -18.89
N ILE A 264 -17.97 12.81 -18.74
CA ILE A 264 -18.63 13.82 -17.93
C ILE A 264 -19.56 14.63 -18.83
N ALA A 265 -20.87 14.38 -18.68
CA ALA A 265 -21.93 15.10 -19.40
C ALA A 265 -22.69 16.09 -18.49
N SER A 266 -22.30 16.19 -17.21
CA SER A 266 -22.87 17.17 -16.28
C SER A 266 -22.56 18.61 -16.71
N ARG A 267 -23.50 19.52 -16.44
CA ARG A 267 -23.32 20.97 -16.54
C ARG A 267 -23.01 21.61 -15.18
N LYS A 268 -22.98 20.81 -14.10
CA LYS A 268 -22.66 21.26 -12.74
C LYS A 268 -21.19 21.01 -12.48
N ASP A 269 -20.57 21.90 -11.76
CA ASP A 269 -19.22 21.74 -11.25
C ASP A 269 -19.11 20.47 -10.38
N ILE A 270 -17.93 19.89 -10.33
CA ILE A 270 -17.61 18.67 -9.58
C ILE A 270 -16.57 19.03 -8.53
N SER A 271 -16.84 18.73 -7.27
CA SER A 271 -15.93 18.99 -6.17
C SER A 271 -15.89 17.83 -5.19
N LYS A 272 -14.68 17.50 -4.70
CA LYS A 272 -14.42 16.44 -3.70
C LYS A 272 -15.06 15.10 -4.08
N THR A 273 -15.01 14.75 -5.37
CA THR A 273 -15.77 13.62 -5.93
C THR A 273 -14.86 12.64 -6.67
N LEU A 274 -15.06 11.36 -6.42
CA LEU A 274 -14.59 10.27 -7.27
C LEU A 274 -15.67 9.96 -8.31
N VAL A 275 -15.34 10.10 -9.59
CA VAL A 275 -16.26 9.79 -10.69
C VAL A 275 -15.74 8.58 -11.47
N MET A 276 -16.59 7.59 -11.61
CA MET A 276 -16.40 6.40 -12.43
C MET A 276 -17.43 6.36 -13.56
N LYS A 277 -17.28 5.45 -14.51
CA LYS A 277 -18.09 5.36 -15.72
C LYS A 277 -19.60 5.43 -15.45
N ASN A 278 -20.10 4.77 -14.41
CA ASN A 278 -21.53 4.67 -14.10
C ASN A 278 -21.86 5.07 -12.66
N PHE A 279 -20.92 5.68 -11.96
CA PHE A 279 -21.09 5.97 -10.54
C PHE A 279 -20.25 7.19 -10.14
N SER A 280 -20.75 7.97 -9.19
CA SER A 280 -19.98 9.03 -8.54
C SER A 280 -20.15 8.96 -7.03
N TYR A 281 -19.09 9.26 -6.33
CA TYR A 281 -19.03 9.31 -4.88
C TYR A 281 -18.42 10.63 -4.44
N THR A 282 -19.13 11.40 -3.62
CA THR A 282 -18.65 12.67 -3.08
C THR A 282 -18.29 12.49 -1.62
N LEU A 283 -17.12 13.02 -1.21
CA LEU A 283 -16.70 13.02 0.19
C LEU A 283 -17.78 13.70 1.04
N SER A 284 -18.13 13.08 2.15
CA SER A 284 -18.94 13.71 3.19
C SER A 284 -18.16 14.85 3.84
N GLU A 285 -18.83 15.95 4.18
CA GLU A 285 -18.22 17.08 4.89
C GLU A 285 -17.73 16.71 6.29
#